data_8fc896d373b72cf606106cc119b7f01f
#
_entry.id   8fc896d373b72cf606106cc119b7f01f
#
_cell.length_a   1.000
_cell.length_b   1.000
_cell.length_c   1.000
_cell.angle_alpha   90.00
_cell.angle_beta   90.00
_cell.angle_gamma   90.00
#
_symmetry.space_group_name_H-M   'P 1'
#
loop_
_entity.id
_entity.type
_entity.pdbx_description
1 polymer ?
#
loop_
_entity_poly.entity_id
_entity_poly.type
_entity_poly.pdbx_seq_one_letter_code
_entity_poly.pdbx_strand_id
1 'polypeptide(L)'
;MIFNDPVIRNPVAISLGAISGALSRYYLSLWFVQRFGVAFPYGTFFVNITGCFLMGVIFTLTTETVITITPEVKLLIATGFLGSYTTFSTYGLDSVILIDAKRIIPVLTYGLGSAVVGIISVKLGMELVRWLK
;
A
#
# COMPACT_ATOMS: atom_id res chain seq x y z
N MET A 1 -12.51 -26.80 16.01
CA MET A 1 -12.30 -25.61 16.85
C MET A 1 -10.88 -25.03 16.74
N ILE A 2 -10.03 -25.58 15.89
CA ILE A 2 -8.64 -25.12 15.65
C ILE A 2 -8.59 -23.68 15.12
N PHE A 3 -9.59 -23.26 14.32
CA PHE A 3 -9.65 -21.89 13.76
C PHE A 3 -10.01 -20.79 14.76
N ASN A 4 -10.35 -21.11 16.01
CA ASN A 4 -10.60 -20.10 17.04
C ASN A 4 -9.32 -19.71 17.79
N ASP A 5 -8.23 -20.46 17.61
CA ASP A 5 -6.94 -20.15 18.21
C ASP A 5 -6.28 -18.97 17.47
N PRO A 6 -5.96 -17.84 18.14
CA PRO A 6 -5.27 -16.71 17.53
C PRO A 6 -3.94 -17.06 16.85
N VAL A 7 -3.25 -18.11 17.33
CA VAL A 7 -1.98 -18.59 16.77
C VAL A 7 -2.16 -19.11 15.34
N ILE A 8 -3.33 -19.65 15.01
CA ILE A 8 -3.66 -20.15 13.66
C ILE A 8 -4.45 -19.12 12.88
N ARG A 9 -5.45 -18.51 13.50
CA ARG A 9 -6.36 -17.57 12.87
C ARG A 9 -5.66 -16.31 12.33
N ASN A 10 -4.73 -15.72 13.09
CA ASN A 10 -4.04 -14.51 12.70
C ASN A 10 -3.13 -14.69 11.46
N PRO A 11 -2.25 -15.72 11.40
CA PRO A 11 -1.48 -16.00 10.18
C PRO A 11 -2.37 -16.30 8.96
N VAL A 12 -3.49 -17.01 9.14
CA VAL A 12 -4.44 -17.28 8.05
C VAL A 12 -5.03 -15.98 7.51
N ALA A 13 -5.51 -15.08 8.39
CA ALA A 13 -6.03 -13.79 7.98
C ALA A 13 -4.98 -12.96 7.22
N ILE A 14 -3.75 -12.86 7.73
CA ILE A 14 -2.64 -12.18 7.08
C ILE A 14 -2.34 -12.79 5.70
N SER A 15 -2.26 -14.13 5.60
CA SER A 15 -1.95 -14.82 4.36
C SER A 15 -2.99 -14.57 3.28
N LEU A 16 -4.28 -14.62 3.62
CA LEU A 16 -5.38 -14.33 2.69
C LEU A 16 -5.31 -12.89 2.17
N GLY A 17 -5.07 -11.94 3.07
CA GLY A 17 -4.84 -10.54 2.69
C GLY A 17 -3.59 -10.38 1.80
N ALA A 18 -2.49 -11.06 2.16
CA ALA A 18 -1.23 -10.96 1.44
C ALA A 18 -1.33 -11.49 0.00
N ILE A 19 -2.02 -12.61 -0.22
CA ILE A 19 -2.25 -13.16 -1.57
C ILE A 19 -2.98 -12.13 -2.43
N SER A 20 -4.09 -11.59 -1.95
CA SER A 20 -4.87 -10.60 -2.71
C SER A 20 -4.12 -9.29 -2.93
N GLY A 21 -3.38 -8.80 -1.93
CA GLY A 21 -2.57 -7.60 -2.05
C GLY A 21 -1.42 -7.74 -3.05
N ALA A 22 -0.69 -8.84 -2.99
CA ALA A 22 0.40 -9.13 -3.93
C ALA A 22 -0.09 -9.28 -5.37
N LEU A 23 -1.20 -9.98 -5.60
CA LEU A 23 -1.80 -10.13 -6.92
C LEU A 23 -2.31 -8.78 -7.46
N SER A 24 -2.97 -7.99 -6.63
CA SER A 24 -3.42 -6.64 -7.01
C SER A 24 -2.25 -5.76 -7.45
N ARG A 25 -1.16 -5.74 -6.68
CA ARG A 25 0.07 -5.04 -7.04
C ARG A 25 0.64 -5.53 -8.37
N TYR A 26 0.75 -6.84 -8.54
CA TYR A 26 1.29 -7.44 -9.76
C TYR A 26 0.51 -7.00 -11.00
N TYR A 27 -0.80 -7.19 -11.00
CA TYR A 27 -1.63 -6.87 -12.16
C TYR A 27 -1.71 -5.36 -12.43
N LEU A 28 -1.79 -4.53 -11.41
CA LEU A 28 -1.77 -3.08 -11.57
C LEU A 28 -0.42 -2.61 -12.14
N SER A 29 0.70 -3.10 -11.60
CA SER A 29 2.02 -2.75 -12.11
C SER A 29 2.19 -3.18 -13.57
N LEU A 30 1.74 -4.38 -13.92
CA LEU A 30 1.75 -4.87 -15.30
C LEU A 30 0.91 -4.00 -16.23
N TRP A 31 -0.30 -3.63 -15.82
CA TRP A 31 -1.18 -2.75 -16.57
C TRP A 31 -0.55 -1.37 -16.82
N PHE A 32 0.07 -0.78 -15.80
CA PHE A 32 0.78 0.50 -15.95
C PHE A 32 1.95 0.41 -16.92
N VAL A 33 2.74 -0.66 -16.87
CA VAL A 33 3.87 -0.89 -17.80
C VAL A 33 3.35 -1.03 -19.23
N GLN A 34 2.28 -1.79 -19.45
CA GLN A 34 1.69 -1.97 -20.78
C GLN A 34 1.11 -0.66 -21.34
N ARG A 35 0.56 0.20 -20.48
CA ARG A 35 -0.11 1.44 -20.90
C ARG A 35 0.83 2.62 -21.06
N PHE A 36 1.83 2.75 -20.19
CA PHE A 36 2.69 3.94 -20.07
C PHE A 36 4.18 3.64 -20.29
N GLY A 37 4.53 2.38 -20.49
CA GLY A 37 5.92 1.95 -20.67
C GLY A 37 6.71 1.93 -19.35
N VAL A 38 8.02 1.75 -19.49
CA VAL A 38 8.96 1.58 -18.36
C VAL A 38 9.77 2.84 -18.04
N ALA A 39 9.47 3.96 -18.71
CA ALA A 39 10.27 5.19 -18.56
C ALA A 39 10.16 5.81 -17.15
N PHE A 40 9.06 5.60 -16.46
CA PHE A 40 8.82 5.99 -15.07
C PHE A 40 8.07 4.85 -14.38
N PRO A 41 8.36 4.52 -13.12
CA PRO A 41 7.73 3.39 -12.40
C PRO A 41 6.32 3.74 -11.89
N TYR A 42 5.40 4.03 -12.83
CA TYR A 42 4.03 4.43 -12.53
C TYR A 42 3.29 3.43 -11.65
N GLY A 43 3.48 2.12 -11.89
CA GLY A 43 2.81 1.06 -11.13
C GLY A 43 3.20 1.09 -9.66
N THR A 44 4.50 1.09 -9.36
CA THR A 44 5.03 1.16 -7.99
C THR A 44 4.59 2.46 -7.31
N PHE A 45 4.67 3.58 -8.01
CA PHE A 45 4.20 4.86 -7.49
C PHE A 45 2.72 4.81 -7.12
N PHE A 46 1.86 4.35 -8.02
CA PHE A 46 0.42 4.28 -7.81
C PHE A 46 0.04 3.37 -6.63
N VAL A 47 0.57 2.14 -6.57
CA VAL A 47 0.20 1.21 -5.48
C VAL A 47 0.69 1.72 -4.12
N ASN A 48 1.84 2.38 -4.06
CA ASN A 48 2.34 2.94 -2.81
C ASN A 48 1.48 4.13 -2.35
N ILE A 49 1.10 5.05 -3.26
CA ILE A 49 0.26 6.22 -2.92
C ILE A 49 -1.15 5.80 -2.50
N THR A 50 -1.79 4.91 -3.27
CA THR A 50 -3.13 4.41 -2.93
C THR A 50 -3.12 3.55 -1.68
N GLY A 51 -2.06 2.75 -1.46
CA GLY A 51 -1.88 1.99 -0.23
C GLY A 51 -1.69 2.89 0.99
N CYS A 52 -0.95 3.99 0.87
CA CYS A 52 -0.82 5.02 1.91
C CYS A 52 -2.18 5.65 2.26
N PHE A 53 -2.96 6.02 1.25
CA PHE A 53 -4.30 6.56 1.47
C PHE A 53 -5.20 5.58 2.22
N LEU A 54 -5.27 4.32 1.75
CA LEU A 54 -6.06 3.28 2.39
C LEU A 54 -5.58 2.96 3.80
N MET A 55 -4.27 3.02 4.07
CA MET A 55 -3.74 2.86 5.43
C MET A 55 -4.25 3.95 6.36
N GLY A 56 -4.30 5.22 5.90
CA GLY A 56 -4.88 6.32 6.67
C GLY A 56 -6.36 6.10 6.98
N VAL A 57 -7.14 5.63 6.00
CA VAL A 57 -8.55 5.27 6.18
C VAL A 57 -8.70 4.17 7.24
N ILE A 58 -8.00 3.04 7.07
CA ILE A 58 -8.12 1.90 7.99
C ILE A 58 -7.65 2.25 9.40
N PHE A 59 -6.55 2.99 9.53
CA PHE A 59 -6.06 3.44 10.83
C PHE A 59 -7.15 4.25 11.56
N THR A 60 -7.74 5.24 10.92
CA THR A 60 -8.75 6.11 11.54
C THR A 60 -10.04 5.35 11.85
N LEU A 61 -10.49 4.47 10.95
CA LEU A 61 -11.65 3.60 11.20
C LEU A 61 -11.45 2.71 12.43
N THR A 62 -10.23 2.18 12.62
CA THR A 62 -9.96 1.25 13.73
C THR A 62 -9.64 1.91 15.06
N THR A 63 -9.28 3.20 15.06
CA THR A 63 -8.82 3.90 16.29
C THR A 63 -9.72 5.02 16.74
N GLU A 64 -10.44 5.66 15.81
CA GLU A 64 -11.19 6.88 16.11
C GLU A 64 -12.70 6.76 15.85
N THR A 65 -13.20 5.60 15.42
CA THR A 65 -14.64 5.42 15.19
C THR A 65 -15.25 4.42 16.16
N VAL A 66 -16.58 4.46 16.29
CA VAL A 66 -17.36 3.47 17.07
C VAL A 66 -17.50 2.13 16.32
N ILE A 67 -16.99 2.03 15.10
CA ILE A 67 -17.04 0.80 14.31
C ILE A 67 -16.06 -0.21 14.90
N THR A 68 -16.59 -1.29 15.44
CA THR A 68 -15.78 -2.38 15.98
C THR A 68 -15.30 -3.27 14.84
N ILE A 69 -14.03 -3.11 14.45
CA ILE A 69 -13.37 -3.99 13.49
C ILE A 69 -12.62 -5.07 14.27
N THR A 70 -12.90 -6.34 13.98
CA THR A 70 -12.23 -7.44 14.69
C THR A 70 -10.71 -7.45 14.39
N PRO A 71 -9.88 -7.94 15.33
CA PRO A 71 -8.43 -8.01 15.13
C PRO A 71 -8.03 -8.74 13.84
N GLU A 72 -8.77 -9.79 13.46
CA GLU A 72 -8.50 -10.59 12.27
C GLU A 72 -8.73 -9.79 10.98
N VAL A 73 -9.81 -9.03 10.91
CA VAL A 73 -10.10 -8.16 9.76
C VAL A 73 -9.06 -7.05 9.67
N LYS A 74 -8.61 -6.48 10.79
CA LYS A 74 -7.50 -5.52 10.81
C LYS A 74 -6.21 -6.14 10.28
N LEU A 75 -5.88 -7.36 10.71
CA LEU A 75 -4.70 -8.10 10.25
C LEU A 75 -4.80 -8.44 8.77
N LEU A 76 -5.96 -8.89 8.29
CA LEU A 76 -6.20 -9.21 6.90
C LEU A 76 -5.98 -7.99 5.99
N ILE A 77 -6.55 -6.83 6.37
CA ILE A 77 -6.51 -5.64 5.54
C ILE A 77 -5.19 -4.89 5.70
N ALA A 78 -4.82 -4.49 6.93
CA ALA A 78 -3.66 -3.62 7.14
C ALA A 78 -2.34 -4.37 6.96
N THR A 79 -2.18 -5.54 7.62
CA THR A 79 -0.93 -6.29 7.57
C THR A 79 -0.84 -7.15 6.32
N GLY A 80 -1.89 -7.90 6.00
CA GLY A 80 -1.91 -8.80 4.85
C GLY A 80 -2.02 -8.04 3.54
N PHE A 81 -3.17 -7.43 3.27
CA PHE A 81 -3.44 -6.79 1.99
C PHE A 81 -2.52 -5.59 1.75
N LEU A 82 -2.58 -4.55 2.57
CA LEU A 82 -1.81 -3.33 2.35
C LEU A 82 -0.30 -3.56 2.49
N GLY A 83 0.13 -4.43 3.42
CA GLY A 83 1.53 -4.79 3.57
C GLY A 83 2.13 -5.49 2.36
N SER A 84 1.33 -6.22 1.57
CA SER A 84 1.76 -6.90 0.33
C SER A 84 1.44 -6.09 -0.93
N TYR A 85 0.45 -5.21 -0.88
CA TYR A 85 0.06 -4.32 -1.97
C TYR A 85 1.10 -3.22 -2.20
N THR A 86 1.63 -2.62 -1.13
CA THR A 86 2.70 -1.62 -1.20
C THR A 86 4.09 -2.28 -1.24
N THR A 87 5.10 -1.55 -1.72
CA THR A 87 6.47 -2.09 -1.79
C THR A 87 7.53 -1.00 -1.67
N PHE A 88 8.35 -1.09 -0.65
CA PHE A 88 9.52 -0.23 -0.46
C PHE A 88 10.75 -0.78 -1.20
N SER A 89 10.89 -2.10 -1.31
CA SER A 89 12.02 -2.73 -2.01
C SER A 89 12.03 -2.42 -3.50
N THR A 90 10.85 -2.50 -4.16
CA THR A 90 10.73 -2.12 -5.57
C THR A 90 10.97 -0.61 -5.76
N TYR A 91 10.45 0.24 -4.85
CA TYR A 91 10.73 1.67 -4.86
C TYR A 91 12.25 1.96 -4.80
N GLY A 92 12.98 1.25 -3.93
CA GLY A 92 14.44 1.40 -3.85
C GLY A 92 15.15 0.96 -5.13
N LEU A 93 14.77 -0.19 -5.69
CA LEU A 93 15.34 -0.70 -6.94
C LEU A 93 15.07 0.25 -8.11
N ASP A 94 13.82 0.68 -8.29
CA ASP A 94 13.44 1.62 -9.36
C ASP A 94 14.22 2.94 -9.25
N SER A 95 14.44 3.42 -8.01
CA SER A 95 15.20 4.64 -7.75
C SER A 95 16.66 4.49 -8.19
N VAL A 96 17.31 3.35 -7.88
CA VAL A 96 18.69 3.07 -8.32
C VAL A 96 18.77 2.99 -9.83
N ILE A 97 17.83 2.29 -10.49
CA ILE A 97 17.79 2.19 -11.95
C ILE A 97 17.69 3.58 -12.60
N LEU A 98 16.87 4.47 -12.04
CA LEU A 98 16.73 5.84 -12.55
C LEU A 98 18.01 6.67 -12.35
N ILE A 99 18.72 6.48 -11.22
CA ILE A 99 20.01 7.13 -10.92
C ILE A 99 21.06 6.68 -11.92
N ASP A 100 21.21 5.37 -12.14
CA ASP A 100 22.18 4.79 -13.06
C ASP A 100 21.93 5.24 -14.50
N ALA A 101 20.66 5.40 -14.87
CA ALA A 101 20.27 5.96 -16.16
C ALA A 101 20.46 7.50 -16.26
N LYS A 102 21.01 8.15 -15.22
CA LYS A 102 21.23 9.61 -15.13
C LYS A 102 19.99 10.45 -15.38
N ARG A 103 18.80 9.93 -15.02
CA ARG A 103 17.51 10.58 -15.24
C ARG A 103 17.10 11.40 -14.02
N ILE A 104 17.74 12.56 -13.84
CA ILE A 104 17.63 13.40 -12.62
C ILE A 104 16.19 13.76 -12.29
N ILE A 105 15.39 14.24 -13.27
CA ILE A 105 13.99 14.64 -13.03
C ILE A 105 13.14 13.44 -12.56
N PRO A 106 13.11 12.27 -13.25
CA PRO A 106 12.45 11.09 -12.73
C PRO A 106 12.93 10.62 -11.36
N VAL A 107 14.24 10.70 -11.07
CA VAL A 107 14.78 10.37 -9.73
C VAL A 107 14.16 11.25 -8.65
N LEU A 108 14.16 12.57 -8.84
CA LEU A 108 13.64 13.50 -7.86
C LEU A 108 12.11 13.38 -7.71
N THR A 109 11.38 13.30 -8.83
CA THR A 109 9.92 13.21 -8.81
C THR A 109 9.44 11.88 -8.23
N TYR A 110 10.11 10.78 -8.56
CA TYR A 110 9.78 9.47 -7.99
C TYR A 110 10.28 9.30 -6.57
N GLY A 111 11.56 9.59 -6.33
CA GLY A 111 12.20 9.40 -5.03
C GLY A 111 11.58 10.28 -3.94
N LEU A 112 11.70 11.59 -4.08
CA LEU A 112 11.13 12.52 -3.10
C LEU A 112 9.59 12.60 -3.20
N GLY A 113 9.06 12.58 -4.43
CA GLY A 113 7.62 12.65 -4.66
C GLY A 113 6.86 11.50 -4.01
N SER A 114 7.38 10.25 -4.08
CA SER A 114 6.73 9.11 -3.42
C SER A 114 6.63 9.31 -1.91
N ALA A 115 7.67 9.81 -1.26
CA ALA A 115 7.66 10.03 0.18
C ALA A 115 6.68 11.15 0.57
N VAL A 116 6.77 12.31 -0.09
CA VAL A 116 5.93 13.47 0.21
C VAL A 116 4.46 13.18 -0.09
N VAL A 117 4.15 12.70 -1.30
CA VAL A 117 2.77 12.38 -1.71
C VAL A 117 2.21 11.23 -0.88
N GLY A 118 3.03 10.24 -0.52
CA GLY A 118 2.63 9.14 0.36
C GLY A 118 2.17 9.62 1.73
N ILE A 119 2.95 10.49 2.39
CA ILE A 119 2.59 11.07 3.69
C ILE A 119 1.29 11.90 3.59
N ILE A 120 1.18 12.72 2.55
CA ILE A 120 -0.04 13.51 2.29
C ILE A 120 -1.23 12.58 2.08
N SER A 121 -1.07 11.49 1.34
CA SER A 121 -2.13 10.51 1.07
C SER A 121 -2.62 9.82 2.34
N VAL A 122 -1.71 9.44 3.26
CA VAL A 122 -2.12 8.92 4.58
C VAL A 122 -2.99 9.95 5.29
N LYS A 123 -2.54 11.21 5.35
CA LYS A 123 -3.28 12.30 6.01
C LYS A 123 -4.66 12.51 5.37
N LEU A 124 -4.75 12.51 4.04
CA LEU A 124 -6.02 12.63 3.33
C LEU A 124 -6.96 11.46 3.64
N GLY A 125 -6.45 10.24 3.72
CA GLY A 125 -7.24 9.07 4.12
C GLY A 125 -7.79 9.20 5.55
N MET A 126 -6.99 9.70 6.48
CA MET A 126 -7.42 9.98 7.86
C MET A 126 -8.51 11.06 7.91
N GLU A 127 -8.30 12.18 7.22
CA GLU A 127 -9.26 13.30 7.21
C GLU A 127 -10.58 12.93 6.54
N LEU A 128 -10.55 12.12 5.47
CA LEU A 128 -11.77 11.62 4.84
C LEU A 128 -12.68 10.92 5.85
N VAL A 129 -12.13 10.01 6.65
CA VAL A 129 -12.92 9.28 7.67
C VAL A 129 -13.42 10.23 8.76
N ARG A 130 -12.61 11.19 9.17
CA ARG A 130 -13.00 12.20 10.17
C ARG A 130 -14.12 13.10 9.70
N TRP A 131 -14.13 13.42 8.40
CA TRP A 131 -15.18 14.25 7.79
C TRP A 131 -16.51 13.51 7.63
N LEU A 132 -16.46 12.18 7.51
CA LEU A 132 -17.66 11.33 7.36
C LEU A 132 -18.30 10.92 8.71
N LYS A 133 -17.71 11.31 9.85
CA LYS A 133 -18.27 11.12 11.20
C LYS A 133 -19.32 12.19 11.52
#